data_7a65f91d8e732e329cdbc2dccf198994
#
_entry.id   7a65f91d8e732e329cdbc2dccf198994
#
_cell.length_a   1.000
_cell.length_b   1.000
_cell.length_c   1.000
_cell.angle_alpha   90.00
_cell.angle_beta   90.00
_cell.angle_gamma   90.00
#
_symmetry.space_group_name_H-M   'P 1'
#
loop_
_entity.id
_entity.type
_entity.pdbx_description
1 polymer ?
#
loop_
_entity_poly.entity_id
_entity_poly.type
_entity_poly.pdbx_seq_one_letter_code
_entity_poly.pdbx_strand_id
1 'polypeptide(L)'
;MEMKIIKSEKRICPCCMEEHVVKTVLIMDQATFKNRTVNYEASYFFCELAKELYMDEQQMQDNDIRLKDAYREKEGLLTSAQIGEIRAKYGISQSDLCLLLGWGGKTITRYESHQVQDKAHDTILKKIDQDPEWFLSLLNGAKANLSAESYQKYLAAATSLYEEDRDAYLRKAIEASYAKFQGNQMFHGNTDLSLDKVVEVIRYFASSIKVTSLYKVKLMKLIWYADALSYKRRGFAITGLVYQVLPMGAV
;
A
#
# COMPACT_ATOMS: atom_id res chain seq x y z
N MET A 1 -11.00 -6.33 35.18
CA MET A 1 -11.05 -6.54 33.72
C MET A 1 -11.69 -5.29 33.16
N GLU A 2 -10.96 -4.57 32.32
CA GLU A 2 -11.47 -3.34 31.69
C GLU A 2 -12.35 -3.73 30.49
N MET A 3 -13.64 -3.34 30.54
CA MET A 3 -14.61 -3.62 29.48
C MET A 3 -14.88 -2.34 28.73
N LYS A 4 -14.56 -2.32 27.42
CA LYS A 4 -14.89 -1.21 26.52
C LYS A 4 -16.23 -1.47 25.85
N ILE A 5 -17.25 -0.67 26.18
CA ILE A 5 -18.59 -0.79 25.57
C ILE A 5 -18.53 -0.21 24.15
N ILE A 6 -18.99 -1.00 23.14
CA ILE A 6 -19.04 -0.58 21.74
C ILE A 6 -20.47 -0.24 21.31
N LYS A 7 -21.43 -1.07 21.71
CA LYS A 7 -22.83 -0.98 21.32
C LYS A 7 -23.73 -1.44 22.45
N SER A 8 -24.95 -0.94 22.48
CA SER A 8 -26.01 -1.45 23.33
C SER A 8 -27.26 -1.65 22.49
N GLU A 9 -27.89 -2.81 22.60
CA GLU A 9 -29.09 -3.14 21.82
C GLU A 9 -30.06 -3.99 22.65
N LYS A 10 -31.34 -3.81 22.39
CA LYS A 10 -32.38 -4.61 23.03
C LYS A 10 -32.49 -5.96 22.36
N ARG A 11 -32.33 -7.03 23.11
CA ARG A 11 -32.41 -8.41 22.61
C ARG A 11 -32.82 -9.39 23.70
N ILE A 12 -33.31 -10.56 23.31
CA ILE A 12 -33.54 -11.69 24.23
C ILE A 12 -32.15 -12.20 24.64
N CYS A 13 -31.90 -12.20 25.93
CA CYS A 13 -30.63 -12.63 26.50
C CYS A 13 -30.67 -14.11 26.88
N PRO A 14 -29.76 -14.96 26.39
CA PRO A 14 -29.73 -16.37 26.73
C PRO A 14 -29.32 -16.65 28.20
N CYS A 15 -28.65 -15.67 28.88
CA CYS A 15 -28.22 -15.85 30.26
C CYS A 15 -29.33 -15.67 31.26
N CYS A 16 -30.24 -14.70 31.05
CA CYS A 16 -31.38 -14.44 31.96
C CYS A 16 -32.74 -14.80 31.38
N MET A 17 -32.82 -15.19 30.10
CA MET A 17 -34.02 -15.52 29.35
C MET A 17 -35.06 -14.38 29.22
N GLU A 18 -34.59 -13.11 29.49
CA GLU A 18 -35.43 -11.92 29.40
C GLU A 18 -34.99 -11.02 28.25
N GLU A 19 -35.93 -10.21 27.75
CA GLU A 19 -35.64 -9.16 26.76
C GLU A 19 -35.21 -7.89 27.48
N HIS A 20 -33.92 -7.53 27.37
CA HIS A 20 -33.38 -6.32 27.97
C HIS A 20 -32.27 -5.71 27.09
N VAL A 21 -31.73 -4.56 27.49
CA VAL A 21 -30.58 -3.95 26.84
C VAL A 21 -29.33 -4.75 27.17
N VAL A 22 -28.74 -5.37 26.17
CA VAL A 22 -27.47 -6.10 26.23
C VAL A 22 -26.36 -5.23 25.64
N LYS A 23 -25.21 -5.21 26.31
CA LYS A 23 -24.05 -4.46 25.87
C LYS A 23 -23.09 -5.35 25.08
N THR A 24 -22.64 -4.89 23.92
CA THR A 24 -21.48 -5.47 23.23
C THR A 24 -20.23 -4.82 23.81
N VAL A 25 -19.33 -5.64 24.33
CA VAL A 25 -18.08 -5.18 24.99
C VAL A 25 -16.86 -5.80 24.32
N LEU A 26 -15.75 -5.05 24.29
CA LEU A 26 -14.42 -5.58 23.99
C LEU A 26 -13.67 -5.78 25.29
N ILE A 27 -12.99 -6.90 25.37
CA ILE A 27 -12.17 -7.30 26.52
C ILE A 27 -10.84 -7.82 25.97
N MET A 28 -9.74 -7.42 26.61
CA MET A 28 -8.44 -8.03 26.32
C MET A 28 -8.43 -9.45 26.87
N ASP A 29 -8.40 -10.42 26.00
CA ASP A 29 -8.39 -11.84 26.30
C ASP A 29 -7.04 -12.47 25.95
N GLN A 30 -6.75 -13.63 26.51
CA GLN A 30 -5.52 -14.37 26.31
C GLN A 30 -5.81 -15.82 25.95
N ALA A 31 -5.22 -16.29 24.85
CA ALA A 31 -5.34 -17.69 24.44
C ALA A 31 -4.03 -18.23 23.88
N THR A 32 -3.91 -19.56 23.88
CA THR A 32 -2.76 -20.26 23.29
C THR A 32 -3.14 -20.85 21.95
N PHE A 33 -2.43 -20.45 20.91
CA PHE A 33 -2.56 -20.98 19.56
C PHE A 33 -1.18 -21.44 19.04
N LYS A 34 -1.08 -22.65 18.47
CA LYS A 34 0.18 -23.25 17.98
C LYS A 34 1.36 -23.09 18.95
N ASN A 35 1.14 -23.39 20.26
CA ASN A 35 2.13 -23.26 21.34
C ASN A 35 2.65 -21.83 21.59
N ARG A 36 1.90 -20.81 21.16
CA ARG A 36 2.16 -19.39 21.47
C ARG A 36 0.96 -18.81 22.20
N THR A 37 1.21 -18.22 23.35
CA THR A 37 0.22 -17.43 24.07
C THR A 37 0.15 -16.03 23.47
N VAL A 38 -1.03 -15.57 23.07
CA VAL A 38 -1.27 -14.25 22.49
C VAL A 38 -2.40 -13.55 23.22
N ASN A 39 -2.32 -12.23 23.28
CA ASN A 39 -3.39 -11.38 23.78
C ASN A 39 -4.12 -10.78 22.57
N TYR A 40 -5.44 -10.69 22.64
CA TYR A 40 -6.26 -10.14 21.56
C TYR A 40 -7.52 -9.48 22.12
N GLU A 41 -8.09 -8.51 21.41
CA GLU A 41 -9.38 -7.93 21.79
C GLU A 41 -10.52 -8.85 21.37
N ALA A 42 -11.17 -9.49 22.34
CA ALA A 42 -12.32 -10.34 22.10
C ALA A 42 -13.63 -9.57 22.31
N SER A 43 -14.62 -9.81 21.45
CA SER A 43 -15.95 -9.22 21.53
C SER A 43 -16.91 -10.17 22.22
N TYR A 44 -17.65 -9.65 23.20
CA TYR A 44 -18.64 -10.39 23.97
C TYR A 44 -19.92 -9.59 24.10
N PHE A 45 -21.02 -10.28 24.34
CA PHE A 45 -22.22 -9.70 24.91
C PHE A 45 -22.14 -9.77 26.44
N PHE A 46 -22.51 -8.71 27.10
CA PHE A 46 -22.55 -8.63 28.56
C PHE A 46 -23.99 -8.49 29.06
N CYS A 47 -24.44 -9.46 29.84
CA CYS A 47 -25.72 -9.45 30.54
C CYS A 47 -25.55 -8.74 31.89
N GLU A 48 -26.15 -7.56 32.06
CA GLU A 48 -26.08 -6.83 33.32
C GLU A 48 -26.88 -7.49 34.47
N LEU A 49 -27.91 -8.24 34.15
CA LEU A 49 -28.76 -8.93 35.10
C LEU A 49 -28.06 -10.16 35.69
N ALA A 50 -27.52 -11.01 34.85
CA ALA A 50 -26.77 -12.19 35.27
C ALA A 50 -25.30 -11.91 35.63
N LYS A 51 -24.75 -10.74 35.20
CA LYS A 51 -23.31 -10.39 35.32
C LYS A 51 -22.42 -11.36 34.53
N GLU A 52 -22.91 -11.88 33.41
CA GLU A 52 -22.24 -12.89 32.62
C GLU A 52 -21.91 -12.37 31.22
N LEU A 53 -20.82 -12.89 30.68
CA LEU A 53 -20.39 -12.71 29.27
C LEU A 53 -20.83 -13.91 28.45
N TYR A 54 -21.30 -13.67 27.26
CA TYR A 54 -21.62 -14.72 26.29
C TYR A 54 -21.29 -14.25 24.87
N MET A 55 -21.27 -15.18 23.92
CA MET A 55 -21.03 -14.92 22.51
C MET A 55 -22.12 -15.57 21.67
N ASP A 56 -22.46 -14.96 20.54
CA ASP A 56 -23.15 -15.62 19.45
C ASP A 56 -22.14 -16.23 18.46
N GLU A 57 -22.65 -16.92 17.46
CA GLU A 57 -21.82 -17.59 16.44
C GLU A 57 -20.95 -16.61 15.66
N GLN A 58 -21.46 -15.42 15.34
CA GLN A 58 -20.70 -14.40 14.63
C GLN A 58 -19.53 -13.88 15.47
N GLN A 59 -19.79 -13.58 16.75
CA GLN A 59 -18.72 -13.16 17.64
C GLN A 59 -17.65 -14.25 17.87
N MET A 60 -18.06 -15.52 17.91
CA MET A 60 -17.11 -16.63 18.00
C MET A 60 -16.21 -16.69 16.78
N GLN A 61 -16.76 -16.52 15.57
CA GLN A 61 -15.98 -16.48 14.32
C GLN A 61 -15.05 -15.27 14.27
N ASP A 62 -15.55 -14.08 14.61
CA ASP A 62 -14.76 -12.86 14.63
C ASP A 62 -13.62 -12.93 15.65
N ASN A 63 -13.87 -13.48 16.83
CA ASN A 63 -12.86 -13.67 17.86
C ASN A 63 -11.82 -14.72 17.48
N ASP A 64 -12.21 -15.78 16.76
CA ASP A 64 -11.26 -16.76 16.20
C ASP A 64 -10.30 -16.12 15.18
N ILE A 65 -10.81 -15.21 14.33
CA ILE A 65 -9.98 -14.45 13.40
C ILE A 65 -9.03 -13.54 14.18
N ARG A 66 -9.52 -12.78 15.15
CA ARG A 66 -8.70 -11.85 15.97
C ARG A 66 -7.59 -12.58 16.72
N LEU A 67 -7.90 -13.73 17.32
CA LEU A 67 -6.91 -14.59 17.95
C LEU A 67 -5.81 -15.00 16.99
N LYS A 68 -6.19 -15.43 15.77
CA LYS A 68 -5.25 -15.87 14.73
C LYS A 68 -4.46 -14.71 14.15
N ASP A 69 -5.06 -13.53 14.04
CA ASP A 69 -4.35 -12.33 13.60
C ASP A 69 -3.34 -11.85 14.64
N ALA A 70 -3.67 -11.90 15.93
CA ALA A 70 -2.70 -11.64 16.99
C ALA A 70 -1.52 -12.64 16.98
N TYR A 71 -1.78 -13.90 16.65
CA TYR A 71 -0.71 -14.89 16.43
C TYR A 71 0.13 -14.55 15.19
N ARG A 72 -0.49 -14.16 14.08
CA ARG A 72 0.20 -13.76 12.84
C ARG A 72 1.14 -12.58 13.08
N GLU A 73 0.66 -11.54 13.75
CA GLU A 73 1.46 -10.36 14.13
C GLU A 73 2.67 -10.76 14.98
N LYS A 74 2.47 -11.61 15.99
CA LYS A 74 3.55 -12.10 16.84
C LYS A 74 4.62 -12.90 16.10
N GLU A 75 4.22 -13.67 15.09
CA GLU A 75 5.13 -14.47 14.25
C GLU A 75 5.63 -13.70 13.00
N GLY A 76 5.26 -12.43 12.83
CA GLY A 76 5.64 -11.60 11.69
C GLY A 76 5.01 -12.04 10.37
N LEU A 77 3.83 -12.64 10.43
CA LEU A 77 3.03 -13.04 9.26
C LEU A 77 2.00 -11.96 8.91
N LEU A 78 1.53 -11.96 7.68
CA LEU A 78 0.42 -11.12 7.25
C LEU A 78 -0.87 -11.50 7.98
N THR A 79 -1.63 -10.50 8.44
CA THR A 79 -2.97 -10.70 8.99
C THR A 79 -3.98 -11.07 7.91
N SER A 80 -5.15 -11.55 8.30
CA SER A 80 -6.25 -11.85 7.37
C SER A 80 -6.66 -10.62 6.56
N ALA A 81 -6.72 -9.46 7.21
CA ALA A 81 -7.03 -8.17 6.58
C ALA A 81 -5.96 -7.77 5.56
N GLN A 82 -4.68 -7.86 5.91
CA GLN A 82 -3.56 -7.53 5.00
C GLN A 82 -3.56 -8.42 3.74
N ILE A 83 -3.91 -9.71 3.86
CA ILE A 83 -4.05 -10.59 2.70
C ILE A 83 -5.19 -10.10 1.78
N GLY A 84 -6.31 -9.67 2.37
CA GLY A 84 -7.41 -9.05 1.64
C GLY A 84 -7.02 -7.74 0.94
N GLU A 85 -6.24 -6.89 1.62
CA GLU A 85 -5.71 -5.62 1.07
C GLU A 85 -4.80 -5.87 -0.14
N ILE A 86 -3.91 -6.86 -0.08
CA ILE A 86 -3.06 -7.27 -1.22
C ILE A 86 -3.93 -7.63 -2.43
N ARG A 87 -5.01 -8.40 -2.22
CA ARG A 87 -5.95 -8.70 -3.29
C ARG A 87 -6.66 -7.46 -3.83
N ALA A 88 -7.12 -6.61 -2.94
CA ALA A 88 -7.82 -5.37 -3.29
C ALA A 88 -6.92 -4.44 -4.13
N LYS A 89 -5.64 -4.35 -3.81
CA LYS A 89 -4.62 -3.57 -4.53
C LYS A 89 -4.58 -3.90 -6.03
N TYR A 90 -4.72 -5.18 -6.39
CA TYR A 90 -4.76 -5.62 -7.79
C TYR A 90 -6.18 -5.84 -8.33
N GLY A 91 -7.20 -5.67 -7.49
CA GLY A 91 -8.60 -5.96 -7.82
C GLY A 91 -8.87 -7.43 -8.13
N ILE A 92 -7.99 -8.36 -7.66
CA ILE A 92 -8.04 -9.79 -7.96
C ILE A 92 -8.97 -10.56 -7.02
N SER A 93 -9.74 -11.51 -7.55
CA SER A 93 -10.61 -12.37 -6.75
C SER A 93 -9.81 -13.40 -5.94
N GLN A 94 -10.41 -13.96 -4.88
CA GLN A 94 -9.77 -15.04 -4.10
C GLN A 94 -9.47 -16.28 -4.96
N SER A 95 -10.38 -16.65 -5.83
CA SER A 95 -10.24 -17.80 -6.73
C SER A 95 -9.15 -17.58 -7.78
N ASP A 96 -9.12 -16.37 -8.37
CA ASP A 96 -8.15 -16.06 -9.41
C ASP A 96 -6.73 -15.90 -8.84
N LEU A 97 -6.61 -15.39 -7.60
CA LEU A 97 -5.29 -15.37 -6.93
C LEU A 97 -4.81 -16.78 -6.61
N CYS A 98 -5.68 -17.68 -6.16
CA CYS A 98 -5.32 -19.07 -5.99
C CYS A 98 -4.85 -19.71 -7.31
N LEU A 99 -5.57 -19.44 -8.40
CA LEU A 99 -5.24 -19.94 -9.74
C LEU A 99 -3.91 -19.37 -10.23
N LEU A 100 -3.68 -18.08 -10.07
CA LEU A 100 -2.44 -17.40 -10.42
C LEU A 100 -1.21 -18.02 -9.72
N LEU A 101 -1.37 -18.40 -8.45
CA LEU A 101 -0.30 -18.94 -7.62
C LEU A 101 -0.18 -20.49 -7.71
N GLY A 102 -1.07 -21.16 -8.45
CA GLY A 102 -1.12 -22.61 -8.50
C GLY A 102 -1.54 -23.25 -7.17
N TRP A 103 -2.27 -22.52 -6.33
CA TRP A 103 -2.76 -22.99 -5.04
C TRP A 103 -4.15 -23.63 -5.14
N GLY A 104 -4.54 -24.37 -4.12
CA GLY A 104 -5.88 -24.92 -4.05
C GLY A 104 -6.95 -23.81 -4.03
N GLY A 105 -8.04 -23.96 -4.79
CA GLY A 105 -9.00 -22.88 -5.11
C GLY A 105 -9.67 -22.17 -3.93
N LYS A 106 -9.56 -22.71 -2.71
CA LYS A 106 -10.09 -22.08 -1.47
C LYS A 106 -8.98 -21.65 -0.49
N THR A 107 -7.71 -21.68 -0.90
CA THR A 107 -6.59 -21.42 -0.01
C THR A 107 -6.63 -19.98 0.51
N ILE A 108 -6.80 -19.00 -0.38
CA ILE A 108 -6.89 -17.58 0.01
C ILE A 108 -8.14 -17.32 0.86
N THR A 109 -9.30 -17.88 0.49
CA THR A 109 -10.53 -17.77 1.30
C THR A 109 -10.30 -18.24 2.74
N ARG A 110 -9.58 -19.36 2.93
CA ARG A 110 -9.26 -19.88 4.27
C ARG A 110 -8.30 -18.95 5.02
N TYR A 111 -7.30 -18.34 4.35
CA TYR A 111 -6.38 -17.41 4.97
C TYR A 111 -7.05 -16.10 5.38
N GLU A 112 -8.00 -15.60 4.60
CA GLU A 112 -8.80 -14.43 4.94
C GLU A 112 -9.86 -14.69 6.01
N SER A 113 -10.17 -15.96 6.34
CA SER A 113 -11.22 -16.32 7.31
C SER A 113 -10.70 -17.01 8.57
N HIS A 114 -10.16 -18.21 8.47
CA HIS A 114 -9.96 -19.03 9.67
C HIS A 114 -8.63 -19.79 9.73
N GLN A 115 -7.85 -19.83 8.66
CA GLN A 115 -6.61 -20.60 8.62
C GLN A 115 -5.39 -19.70 8.54
N VAL A 116 -4.42 -19.91 9.41
CA VAL A 116 -3.13 -19.21 9.35
C VAL A 116 -2.25 -19.86 8.28
N GLN A 117 -1.73 -19.03 7.39
CA GLN A 117 -0.79 -19.42 6.34
C GLN A 117 0.55 -19.90 6.91
N ASP A 118 1.24 -20.73 6.15
CA ASP A 118 2.65 -21.07 6.41
C ASP A 118 3.59 -19.95 5.94
N LYS A 119 4.88 -20.05 6.33
CA LYS A 119 5.89 -19.04 6.00
C LYS A 119 6.17 -18.94 4.50
N ALA A 120 6.04 -20.04 3.75
CA ALA A 120 6.28 -20.03 2.31
C ALA A 120 5.20 -19.25 1.58
N HIS A 121 3.92 -19.50 1.88
CA HIS A 121 2.80 -18.76 1.32
C HIS A 121 2.82 -17.28 1.77
N ASP A 122 3.16 -17.01 3.01
CA ASP A 122 3.30 -15.65 3.53
C ASP A 122 4.37 -14.86 2.76
N THR A 123 5.53 -15.47 2.51
CA THR A 123 6.61 -14.85 1.74
C THR A 123 6.18 -14.53 0.31
N ILE A 124 5.42 -15.43 -0.33
CA ILE A 124 4.88 -15.22 -1.67
C ILE A 124 3.89 -14.04 -1.68
N LEU A 125 2.97 -13.97 -0.71
CA LEU A 125 2.01 -12.87 -0.60
C LEU A 125 2.71 -11.53 -0.34
N LYS A 126 3.70 -11.49 0.54
CA LYS A 126 4.54 -10.29 0.77
C LYS A 126 5.28 -9.87 -0.50
N LYS A 127 5.79 -10.82 -1.28
CA LYS A 127 6.45 -10.52 -2.54
C LYS A 127 5.48 -9.94 -3.56
N ILE A 128 4.25 -10.46 -3.66
CA ILE A 128 3.19 -9.88 -4.51
C ILE A 128 2.92 -8.43 -4.11
N ASP A 129 2.82 -8.16 -2.82
CA ASP A 129 2.56 -6.82 -2.33
C ASP A 129 3.66 -5.81 -2.70
N GLN A 130 4.91 -6.23 -2.63
CA GLN A 130 6.08 -5.38 -2.79
C GLN A 130 6.60 -5.27 -4.23
N ASP A 131 6.19 -6.17 -5.14
CA ASP A 131 6.79 -6.32 -6.46
C ASP A 131 5.71 -6.46 -7.55
N PRO A 132 5.14 -5.33 -8.02
CA PRO A 132 4.16 -5.33 -9.11
C PRO A 132 4.69 -5.92 -10.43
N GLU A 133 6.01 -5.81 -10.70
CA GLU A 133 6.63 -6.41 -11.88
C GLU A 133 6.56 -7.94 -11.84
N TRP A 134 6.85 -8.51 -10.67
CA TRP A 134 6.72 -9.95 -10.48
C TRP A 134 5.28 -10.43 -10.59
N PHE A 135 4.31 -9.65 -10.05
CA PHE A 135 2.88 -9.95 -10.23
C PHE A 135 2.48 -9.94 -11.71
N LEU A 136 2.96 -8.97 -12.51
CA LEU A 136 2.75 -8.93 -13.96
C LEU A 136 3.32 -10.19 -14.66
N SER A 137 4.48 -10.66 -14.23
CA SER A 137 5.09 -11.89 -14.75
C SER A 137 4.22 -13.12 -14.47
N LEU A 138 3.70 -13.26 -13.23
CA LEU A 138 2.78 -14.32 -12.85
C LEU A 138 1.48 -14.25 -13.66
N LEU A 139 0.91 -13.04 -13.79
CA LEU A 139 -0.32 -12.80 -14.54
C LEU A 139 -0.20 -13.21 -16.01
N ASN A 140 0.93 -12.88 -16.65
CA ASN A 140 1.21 -13.29 -18.01
C ASN A 140 1.32 -14.81 -18.15
N GLY A 141 1.94 -15.49 -17.19
CA GLY A 141 2.03 -16.95 -17.16
C GLY A 141 0.67 -17.65 -17.00
N ALA A 142 -0.25 -17.04 -16.25
CA ALA A 142 -1.59 -17.58 -15.98
C ALA A 142 -2.66 -17.13 -17.01
N LYS A 143 -2.31 -16.36 -18.03
CA LYS A 143 -3.24 -15.74 -18.98
C LYS A 143 -4.25 -16.73 -19.59
N ALA A 144 -3.81 -17.94 -19.93
CA ALA A 144 -4.68 -18.96 -20.53
C ALA A 144 -5.76 -19.51 -19.56
N ASN A 145 -5.58 -19.31 -18.26
CA ASN A 145 -6.43 -19.84 -17.20
C ASN A 145 -7.44 -18.80 -16.67
N LEU A 146 -7.29 -17.53 -17.05
CA LEU A 146 -8.16 -16.43 -16.65
C LEU A 146 -9.14 -16.05 -17.74
N SER A 147 -10.29 -15.49 -17.39
CA SER A 147 -11.15 -14.85 -18.37
C SER A 147 -10.47 -13.63 -18.99
N ALA A 148 -10.79 -13.30 -20.24
CA ALA A 148 -10.20 -12.14 -20.91
C ALA A 148 -10.47 -10.83 -20.13
N GLU A 149 -11.67 -10.68 -19.56
CA GLU A 149 -12.06 -9.52 -18.76
C GLU A 149 -11.26 -9.43 -17.47
N SER A 150 -11.17 -10.52 -16.68
CA SER A 150 -10.37 -10.59 -15.45
C SER A 150 -8.90 -10.28 -15.72
N TYR A 151 -8.33 -10.89 -16.77
CA TYR A 151 -6.94 -10.65 -17.17
C TYR A 151 -6.69 -9.17 -17.46
N GLN A 152 -7.54 -8.51 -18.28
CA GLN A 152 -7.37 -7.09 -18.63
C GLN A 152 -7.50 -6.19 -17.39
N LYS A 153 -8.45 -6.48 -16.51
CA LYS A 153 -8.64 -5.75 -15.25
C LYS A 153 -7.39 -5.80 -14.38
N TYR A 154 -6.84 -7.00 -14.16
CA TYR A 154 -5.67 -7.19 -13.30
C TYR A 154 -4.40 -6.63 -13.95
N LEU A 155 -4.29 -6.74 -15.28
CA LEU A 155 -3.19 -6.16 -16.06
C LEU A 155 -3.16 -4.64 -15.92
N ALA A 156 -4.30 -3.97 -16.04
CA ALA A 156 -4.38 -2.52 -15.90
C ALA A 156 -3.98 -2.06 -14.49
N ALA A 157 -4.50 -2.71 -13.44
CA ALA A 157 -4.16 -2.40 -12.07
C ALA A 157 -2.66 -2.61 -11.78
N ALA A 158 -2.10 -3.75 -12.19
CA ALA A 158 -0.69 -4.07 -11.97
C ALA A 158 0.25 -3.16 -12.77
N THR A 159 -0.12 -2.76 -13.98
CA THR A 159 0.67 -1.83 -14.81
C THR A 159 0.72 -0.44 -14.16
N SER A 160 -0.41 0.07 -13.65
CA SER A 160 -0.44 1.35 -12.94
C SER A 160 0.48 1.34 -11.72
N LEU A 161 0.41 0.29 -10.90
CA LEU A 161 1.28 0.13 -9.73
C LEU A 161 2.77 0.03 -10.10
N TYR A 162 3.10 -0.70 -11.17
CA TYR A 162 4.46 -0.82 -11.67
C TYR A 162 5.02 0.51 -12.14
N GLU A 163 4.22 1.31 -12.86
CA GLU A 163 4.62 2.64 -13.34
C GLU A 163 4.83 3.61 -12.17
N GLU A 164 3.97 3.59 -11.15
CA GLU A 164 4.11 4.38 -9.93
C GLU A 164 5.39 4.03 -9.17
N ASP A 165 5.69 2.75 -8.97
CA ASP A 165 6.91 2.27 -8.32
C ASP A 165 8.18 2.66 -9.09
N ARG A 166 8.16 2.52 -10.41
CA ARG A 166 9.27 2.91 -11.28
C ARG A 166 9.53 4.41 -11.20
N ASP A 167 8.49 5.23 -11.23
CA ASP A 167 8.63 6.69 -11.15
C ASP A 167 9.15 7.13 -9.78
N ALA A 168 8.69 6.49 -8.70
CA ALA A 168 9.20 6.73 -7.35
C ALA A 168 10.68 6.35 -7.22
N TYR A 169 11.09 5.22 -7.79
CA TYR A 169 12.49 4.79 -7.84
C TYR A 169 13.36 5.78 -8.62
N LEU A 170 12.91 6.19 -9.81
CA LEU A 170 13.65 7.16 -10.63
C LEU A 170 13.81 8.51 -9.94
N ARG A 171 12.76 9.01 -9.28
CA ARG A 171 12.84 10.24 -8.47
C ARG A 171 13.90 10.12 -7.38
N LYS A 172 13.86 9.06 -6.57
CA LYS A 172 14.84 8.81 -5.50
C LYS A 172 16.27 8.67 -6.05
N ALA A 173 16.47 8.00 -7.19
CA ALA A 173 17.76 7.85 -7.82
C ALA A 173 18.34 9.20 -8.29
N ILE A 174 17.50 10.07 -8.87
CA ILE A 174 17.90 11.42 -9.26
C ILE A 174 18.27 12.25 -8.03
N GLU A 175 17.41 12.29 -7.01
CA GLU A 175 17.65 13.02 -5.76
C GLU A 175 18.95 12.56 -5.09
N ALA A 176 19.20 11.26 -5.00
CA ALA A 176 20.43 10.68 -4.47
C ALA A 176 21.68 11.13 -5.28
N SER A 177 21.57 11.23 -6.61
CA SER A 177 22.66 11.70 -7.46
C SER A 177 23.02 13.17 -7.22
N TYR A 178 22.04 13.96 -6.73
CA TYR A 178 22.21 15.37 -6.38
C TYR A 178 22.72 15.59 -4.96
N ALA A 179 22.75 14.58 -4.10
CA ALA A 179 23.23 14.69 -2.72
C ALA A 179 24.66 15.25 -2.63
N LYS A 180 25.51 14.92 -3.61
CA LYS A 180 26.88 15.44 -3.70
C LYS A 180 26.98 16.96 -3.92
N PHE A 181 25.91 17.60 -4.35
CA PHE A 181 25.86 19.06 -4.54
C PHE A 181 25.19 19.79 -3.37
N GLN A 182 24.59 19.05 -2.43
CA GLN A 182 24.00 19.62 -1.22
C GLN A 182 25.08 20.31 -0.39
N GLY A 183 24.76 21.53 0.06
CA GLY A 183 25.73 22.36 0.85
C GLY A 183 26.54 23.35 0.03
N ASN A 184 26.53 23.30 -1.30
CA ASN A 184 27.18 24.34 -2.12
C ASN A 184 26.12 25.07 -2.98
N GLN A 185 25.60 26.15 -2.41
CA GLN A 185 24.53 26.97 -3.02
C GLN A 185 24.90 27.56 -4.39
N MET A 186 26.20 27.70 -4.70
CA MET A 186 26.65 28.23 -6.00
C MET A 186 26.28 27.31 -7.18
N PHE A 187 26.26 25.96 -6.98
CA PHE A 187 26.04 25.05 -8.09
C PHE A 187 24.58 24.95 -8.51
N HIS A 188 23.63 25.14 -7.59
CA HIS A 188 22.19 25.00 -7.85
C HIS A 188 21.42 26.32 -7.78
N GLY A 189 22.12 27.45 -7.87
CA GLY A 189 21.51 28.77 -7.95
C GLY A 189 20.64 29.14 -6.74
N ASN A 190 21.14 28.89 -5.52
CA ASN A 190 20.43 29.14 -4.25
C ASN A 190 19.03 28.48 -4.15
N THR A 191 18.84 27.34 -4.80
CA THR A 191 17.55 26.61 -4.82
C THR A 191 17.81 25.12 -4.76
N ASP A 192 17.22 24.41 -3.82
CA ASP A 192 17.31 22.95 -3.78
C ASP A 192 16.62 22.33 -4.97
N LEU A 193 17.09 21.16 -5.41
CA LEU A 193 16.48 20.42 -6.51
C LEU A 193 14.99 20.16 -6.24
N SER A 194 14.16 20.56 -7.18
CA SER A 194 12.72 20.28 -7.17
C SER A 194 12.31 19.65 -8.49
N LEU A 195 12.15 18.33 -8.50
CA LEU A 195 11.73 17.60 -9.70
C LEU A 195 10.35 18.03 -10.19
N ASP A 196 9.44 18.43 -9.29
CA ASP A 196 8.13 18.94 -9.66
C ASP A 196 8.23 20.25 -10.44
N LYS A 197 9.12 21.17 -10.01
CA LYS A 197 9.39 22.39 -10.78
C LYS A 197 10.06 22.11 -12.12
N VAL A 198 10.93 21.10 -12.20
CA VAL A 198 11.51 20.66 -13.48
C VAL A 198 10.41 20.22 -14.43
N VAL A 199 9.46 19.38 -13.96
CA VAL A 199 8.32 18.93 -14.75
C VAL A 199 7.43 20.09 -15.19
N GLU A 200 7.15 21.04 -14.31
CA GLU A 200 6.35 22.24 -14.64
C GLU A 200 7.02 23.10 -15.72
N VAL A 201 8.34 23.31 -15.64
CA VAL A 201 9.10 24.06 -16.65
C VAL A 201 9.11 23.33 -17.98
N ILE A 202 9.25 22.00 -17.97
CA ILE A 202 9.14 21.17 -19.17
C ILE A 202 7.76 21.31 -19.80
N ARG A 203 6.69 21.18 -19.01
CA ARG A 203 5.30 21.34 -19.47
C ARG A 203 5.05 22.72 -20.07
N TYR A 204 5.56 23.77 -19.42
CA TYR A 204 5.46 25.14 -19.93
C TYR A 204 6.07 25.28 -21.33
N PHE A 205 7.27 24.77 -21.55
CA PHE A 205 7.91 24.86 -22.88
C PHE A 205 7.24 23.93 -23.90
N ALA A 206 6.77 22.76 -23.48
CA ALA A 206 6.10 21.82 -24.37
C ALA A 206 4.74 22.34 -24.87
N SER A 207 4.01 23.08 -24.03
CA SER A 207 2.71 23.67 -24.38
C SER A 207 2.81 25.04 -25.07
N SER A 208 4.01 25.64 -25.12
CA SER A 208 4.20 26.99 -25.66
C SER A 208 4.14 27.00 -27.19
N ILE A 209 3.20 27.76 -27.75
CA ILE A 209 3.06 27.96 -29.20
C ILE A 209 4.34 28.59 -29.83
N LYS A 210 5.14 29.29 -29.03
CA LYS A 210 6.39 29.94 -29.47
C LYS A 210 7.57 28.97 -29.61
N VAL A 211 7.43 27.77 -29.03
CA VAL A 211 8.49 26.74 -29.06
C VAL A 211 8.16 25.71 -30.15
N THR A 212 8.70 25.91 -31.34
CA THR A 212 8.58 24.90 -32.39
C THR A 212 9.66 23.83 -32.23
N SER A 213 9.30 22.56 -32.44
CA SER A 213 10.23 21.41 -32.43
C SER A 213 11.10 21.34 -31.17
N LEU A 214 10.50 20.87 -30.08
CA LEU A 214 11.17 20.75 -28.77
C LEU A 214 12.05 19.50 -28.70
N TYR A 215 13.29 19.59 -29.20
CA TYR A 215 14.29 18.53 -29.08
C TYR A 215 14.98 18.59 -27.71
N LYS A 216 15.53 17.45 -27.24
CA LYS A 216 16.21 17.30 -25.96
C LYS A 216 17.21 18.44 -25.67
N VAL A 217 18.15 18.70 -26.60
CA VAL A 217 19.18 19.73 -26.42
C VAL A 217 18.56 21.13 -26.33
N LYS A 218 17.53 21.43 -27.11
CA LYS A 218 16.80 22.71 -27.04
C LYS A 218 16.08 22.86 -25.70
N LEU A 219 15.43 21.80 -25.22
CA LEU A 219 14.78 21.81 -23.92
C LEU A 219 15.77 22.10 -22.80
N MET A 220 16.91 21.39 -22.75
CA MET A 220 17.94 21.59 -21.74
C MET A 220 18.44 23.03 -21.71
N LYS A 221 18.70 23.63 -22.87
CA LYS A 221 19.08 25.06 -22.97
C LYS A 221 17.99 25.99 -22.48
N LEU A 222 16.72 25.72 -22.80
CA LEU A 222 15.59 26.54 -22.34
C LEU A 222 15.42 26.48 -20.81
N ILE A 223 15.60 25.32 -20.22
CA ILE A 223 15.54 25.17 -18.75
C ILE A 223 16.71 25.95 -18.11
N TRP A 224 17.93 25.81 -18.63
CA TRP A 224 19.08 26.58 -18.17
C TRP A 224 18.85 28.09 -18.27
N TYR A 225 18.33 28.60 -19.41
CA TYR A 225 18.00 30.02 -19.55
C TYR A 225 16.92 30.48 -18.57
N ALA A 226 15.93 29.65 -18.29
CA ALA A 226 14.89 29.97 -17.32
C ALA A 226 15.46 30.11 -15.92
N ASP A 227 16.32 29.19 -15.50
CA ASP A 227 16.99 29.22 -14.20
C ASP A 227 17.97 30.41 -14.10
N ALA A 228 18.81 30.64 -15.12
CA ALA A 228 19.76 31.74 -15.16
C ALA A 228 19.03 33.11 -15.13
N LEU A 229 17.92 33.24 -15.86
CA LEU A 229 17.14 34.48 -15.86
C LEU A 229 16.46 34.73 -14.51
N SER A 230 15.93 33.65 -13.88
CA SER A 230 15.38 33.72 -12.55
C SER A 230 16.42 34.14 -11.53
N TYR A 231 17.58 33.49 -11.55
CA TYR A 231 18.70 33.84 -10.66
C TYR A 231 19.15 35.29 -10.82
N LYS A 232 19.32 35.76 -12.07
CA LYS A 232 19.67 37.15 -12.35
C LYS A 232 18.66 38.16 -11.80
N ARG A 233 17.37 37.84 -11.82
CA ARG A 233 16.29 38.75 -11.41
C ARG A 233 15.92 38.68 -9.95
N ARG A 234 16.02 37.51 -9.34
CA ARG A 234 15.47 37.21 -8.02
C ARG A 234 16.49 36.68 -7.02
N GLY A 235 17.73 36.36 -7.47
CA GLY A 235 18.75 35.77 -6.64
C GLY A 235 18.63 34.24 -6.42
N PHE A 236 17.67 33.59 -7.07
CA PHE A 236 17.49 32.14 -6.96
C PHE A 236 16.97 31.52 -8.27
N ALA A 237 17.40 30.29 -8.55
CA ALA A 237 16.95 29.50 -9.69
C ALA A 237 15.49 29.01 -9.50
N ILE A 238 14.87 28.43 -10.53
CA ILE A 238 13.53 27.87 -10.47
C ILE A 238 13.61 26.40 -10.01
N THR A 239 14.51 25.62 -10.64
CA THR A 239 14.49 24.16 -10.57
C THR A 239 15.51 23.58 -9.59
N GLY A 240 16.61 24.30 -9.31
CA GLY A 240 17.74 23.79 -8.55
C GLY A 240 18.59 22.77 -9.30
N LEU A 241 18.44 22.66 -10.63
CA LEU A 241 19.30 21.82 -11.46
C LEU A 241 20.73 22.33 -11.47
N VAL A 242 21.68 21.39 -11.49
CA VAL A 242 23.10 21.65 -11.67
C VAL A 242 23.45 21.43 -13.14
N TYR A 243 24.11 22.44 -13.73
CA TYR A 243 24.44 22.43 -15.16
C TYR A 243 25.95 22.23 -15.37
N GLN A 244 26.29 21.37 -16.32
CA GLN A 244 27.66 21.17 -16.74
C GLN A 244 27.94 21.93 -18.05
N VAL A 245 29.08 22.60 -18.12
CA VAL A 245 29.52 23.24 -19.37
C VAL A 245 30.15 22.20 -20.28
N LEU A 246 29.51 21.97 -21.43
CA LEU A 246 30.02 21.11 -22.50
C LEU A 246 30.37 21.95 -23.73
N PRO A 247 31.16 21.43 -24.70
CA PRO A 247 31.52 22.15 -25.92
C PRO A 247 30.35 22.72 -26.71
N MET A 248 29.17 22.09 -26.61
CA MET A 248 27.92 22.50 -27.29
C MET A 248 26.99 23.35 -26.41
N GLY A 249 27.47 23.79 -25.24
CA GLY A 249 26.72 24.61 -24.28
C GLY A 249 26.43 23.93 -22.94
N ALA A 250 25.68 24.61 -22.08
CA ALA A 250 25.27 24.08 -20.79
C ALA A 250 24.25 22.92 -20.96
N VAL A 251 24.45 21.85 -20.21
CA VAL A 251 23.61 20.64 -20.19
C VAL A 251 23.36 20.22 -18.75
#